data_58e14e51d0ded69434f68316b53a87e5
#
_entry.id   58e14e51d0ded69434f68316b53a87e5
#
_cell.length_a   1.000
_cell.length_b   1.000
_cell.length_c   1.000
_cell.angle_alpha   90.00
_cell.angle_beta   90.00
_cell.angle_gamma   90.00
#
_symmetry.space_group_name_H-M   'P 1'
#
loop_
_entity.id
_entity.type
_entity.pdbx_description
1 polymer ?
#
loop_
_entity_poly.entity_id
_entity_poly.type
_entity_poly.pdbx_seq_one_letter_code
_entity_poly.pdbx_strand_id
1 'polypeptide(L)'
;MSAPQYSGTIEFPAKFIEGEIKELLAEHYEVRFKEPDPREQDHELELQDTVFDESEVKIVDGIFFFHDGEARYGEFFELEDLLVKKGVPFDRESGMDWNAPPAIRIYRPGPPAFDHTDSTPDSYDEVVSVSKLRELLAIDDAGEYAASAIRRFLDESFPSYRPLADYVSEADHA
;
A
#
# COMPACT_ATOMS: atom_id res chain seq x y z
N MET A 1 6.27 -28.53 0.62
CA MET A 1 6.33 -27.58 -0.53
C MET A 1 6.51 -26.22 0.10
N SER A 2 7.55 -25.48 -0.30
CA SER A 2 7.71 -24.08 0.10
C SER A 2 6.61 -23.25 -0.55
N ALA A 3 6.19 -22.16 0.13
CA ALA A 3 5.27 -21.20 -0.47
C ALA A 3 5.96 -20.51 -1.66
N PRO A 4 5.22 -20.13 -2.70
CA PRO A 4 5.79 -19.32 -3.77
C PRO A 4 6.26 -17.96 -3.23
N GLN A 5 7.39 -17.51 -3.75
CA GLN A 5 8.01 -16.21 -3.43
C GLN A 5 7.89 -15.31 -4.65
N TYR A 6 7.44 -14.09 -4.44
CA TYR A 6 7.29 -13.04 -5.45
C TYR A 6 7.88 -11.75 -4.91
N SER A 7 8.21 -10.81 -5.79
CA SER A 7 8.56 -9.47 -5.31
C SER A 7 7.34 -8.80 -4.67
N GLY A 8 7.57 -8.14 -3.56
CA GLY A 8 6.58 -7.31 -2.88
C GLY A 8 7.15 -5.95 -2.55
N THR A 9 6.30 -4.94 -2.54
CA THR A 9 6.64 -3.59 -2.09
C THR A 9 5.57 -3.11 -1.13
N ILE A 10 5.95 -2.49 -0.02
CA ILE A 10 5.03 -1.85 0.90
C ILE A 10 5.49 -0.44 1.23
N GLU A 11 4.53 0.49 1.26
CA GLU A 11 4.75 1.91 1.53
C GLU A 11 3.81 2.40 2.63
N PHE A 12 4.33 3.19 3.58
CA PHE A 12 3.53 3.86 4.59
C PHE A 12 4.29 5.06 5.19
N PRO A 13 3.60 6.02 5.85
CA PRO A 13 4.28 7.19 6.42
C PRO A 13 5.29 6.79 7.50
N ALA A 14 6.54 7.20 7.34
CA ALA A 14 7.68 6.83 8.21
C ALA A 14 7.50 7.23 9.67
N LYS A 15 6.70 8.28 9.96
CA LYS A 15 6.39 8.73 11.32
C LYS A 15 5.73 7.67 12.21
N PHE A 16 5.13 6.62 11.61
CA PHE A 16 4.55 5.50 12.35
C PHE A 16 5.54 4.38 12.69
N ILE A 17 6.82 4.53 12.29
CA ILE A 17 7.87 3.54 12.62
C ILE A 17 8.33 3.75 14.07
N GLU A 18 7.52 3.24 14.99
CA GLU A 18 7.80 3.26 16.42
C GLU A 18 7.30 1.97 17.09
N GLY A 19 7.79 1.68 18.30
CA GLY A 19 7.35 0.54 19.10
C GLY A 19 7.31 -0.78 18.32
N GLU A 20 6.17 -1.47 18.36
CA GLU A 20 5.97 -2.79 17.73
C GLU A 20 6.26 -2.80 16.21
N ILE A 21 5.98 -1.70 15.49
CA ILE A 21 6.27 -1.63 14.05
C ILE A 21 7.78 -1.62 13.82
N LYS A 22 8.51 -0.80 14.56
CA LYS A 22 9.97 -0.73 14.46
C LYS A 22 10.64 -2.05 14.85
N GLU A 23 10.15 -2.68 15.91
CA GLU A 23 10.62 -3.99 16.38
C GLU A 23 10.38 -5.06 15.31
N LEU A 24 9.16 -5.14 14.74
CA LEU A 24 8.84 -6.09 13.69
C LEU A 24 9.70 -5.90 12.43
N LEU A 25 9.90 -4.65 11.99
CA LEU A 25 10.78 -4.33 10.86
C LEU A 25 12.21 -4.76 11.11
N ALA A 26 12.73 -4.55 12.32
CA ALA A 26 14.10 -4.89 12.67
C ALA A 26 14.30 -6.41 12.83
N GLU A 27 13.37 -7.12 13.47
CA GLU A 27 13.52 -8.52 13.83
C GLU A 27 13.11 -9.47 12.71
N HIS A 28 12.05 -9.13 11.96
CA HIS A 28 11.48 -10.02 10.95
C HIS A 28 11.91 -9.67 9.52
N TYR A 29 12.09 -8.38 9.24
CA TYR A 29 12.48 -7.88 7.92
C TYR A 29 13.92 -7.36 7.87
N GLU A 30 14.67 -7.52 8.94
CA GLU A 30 16.09 -7.15 9.06
C GLU A 30 16.41 -5.68 8.72
N VAL A 31 15.40 -4.79 8.82
CA VAL A 31 15.55 -3.36 8.59
C VAL A 31 16.40 -2.75 9.70
N ARG A 32 17.49 -2.07 9.35
CA ARG A 32 18.40 -1.45 10.28
C ARG A 32 18.15 0.05 10.39
N PHE A 33 17.94 0.50 11.62
CA PHE A 33 17.78 1.91 11.95
C PHE A 33 19.08 2.45 12.56
N LYS A 34 19.44 3.70 12.22
CA LYS A 34 20.53 4.38 12.92
C LYS A 34 20.09 4.68 14.35
N GLU A 35 21.03 4.54 15.29
CA GLU A 35 20.77 5.02 16.64
C GLU A 35 20.79 6.56 16.63
N PRO A 36 19.78 7.21 17.26
CA PRO A 36 19.73 8.65 17.32
C PRO A 36 20.96 9.22 18.06
N ASP A 37 21.61 10.23 17.50
CA ASP A 37 22.66 10.96 18.22
C ASP A 37 22.01 11.75 19.36
N PRO A 38 22.37 11.49 20.64
CA PRO A 38 21.76 12.18 21.78
C PRO A 38 22.04 13.70 21.81
N ARG A 39 22.81 14.23 20.87
CA ARG A 39 23.10 15.66 20.72
C ARG A 39 22.19 16.38 19.71
N GLU A 40 21.49 15.63 18.89
CA GLU A 40 20.53 16.18 17.93
C GLU A 40 19.18 16.34 18.59
N GLN A 41 18.58 17.52 18.50
CA GLN A 41 17.28 17.83 19.13
C GLN A 41 16.09 17.38 18.28
N ASP A 42 16.30 17.24 16.95
CA ASP A 42 15.31 16.76 16.00
C ASP A 42 15.80 15.42 15.43
N HIS A 43 15.32 14.33 16.02
CA HIS A 43 15.66 12.99 15.57
C HIS A 43 14.76 12.57 14.39
N GLU A 44 15.18 12.87 13.17
CA GLU A 44 14.60 12.20 12.01
C GLU A 44 15.01 10.72 12.03
N LEU A 45 14.04 9.86 11.72
CA LEU A 45 14.28 8.43 11.60
C LEU A 45 15.21 8.19 10.39
N GLU A 46 16.45 7.78 10.67
CA GLU A 46 17.41 7.45 9.62
C GLU A 46 17.60 5.93 9.51
N LEU A 47 17.67 5.46 8.28
CA LEU A 47 18.02 4.08 7.96
C LEU A 47 19.53 3.93 7.86
N GLN A 48 20.07 2.79 8.31
CA GLN A 48 21.41 2.39 7.92
C GLN A 48 21.36 1.88 6.48
N ASP A 49 22.43 2.14 5.71
CA ASP A 49 22.56 1.54 4.38
C ASP A 49 22.52 0.01 4.51
N THR A 50 21.37 -0.56 4.18
CA THR A 50 21.18 -2.01 4.15
C THR A 50 21.37 -2.47 2.72
N VAL A 51 22.50 -3.09 2.46
CA VAL A 51 22.77 -3.78 1.20
C VAL A 51 22.35 -5.23 1.38
N PHE A 52 21.09 -5.52 1.07
CA PHE A 52 20.67 -6.88 0.77
C PHE A 52 20.57 -7.02 -0.75
N ASP A 53 21.06 -8.12 -1.30
CA ASP A 53 21.15 -8.32 -2.76
C ASP A 53 19.78 -8.22 -3.48
N GLU A 54 18.65 -8.34 -2.75
CA GLU A 54 17.29 -8.38 -3.32
C GLU A 54 16.25 -7.52 -2.56
N SER A 55 16.66 -6.84 -1.49
CA SER A 55 15.77 -5.96 -0.71
C SER A 55 16.22 -4.52 -0.75
N GLU A 56 15.31 -3.59 -0.96
CA GLU A 56 15.57 -2.15 -0.93
C GLU A 56 14.73 -1.50 0.18
N VAL A 57 15.38 -0.69 1.01
CA VAL A 57 14.73 0.08 2.07
C VAL A 57 15.11 1.54 1.93
N LYS A 58 14.13 2.44 1.90
CA LYS A 58 14.37 3.89 1.87
C LYS A 58 13.25 4.68 2.52
N ILE A 59 13.55 5.92 2.90
CA ILE A 59 12.56 6.92 3.27
C ILE A 59 12.69 8.07 2.28
N VAL A 60 11.60 8.39 1.59
CA VAL A 60 11.53 9.48 0.60
C VAL A 60 10.30 10.32 0.91
N ASP A 61 10.51 11.63 1.10
CA ASP A 61 9.42 12.57 1.40
C ASP A 61 8.53 12.15 2.59
N GLY A 62 9.13 11.52 3.61
CA GLY A 62 8.43 11.04 4.80
C GLY A 62 7.65 9.74 4.60
N ILE A 63 7.75 9.10 3.44
CA ILE A 63 7.21 7.76 3.16
C ILE A 63 8.32 6.73 3.32
N PHE A 64 8.09 5.72 4.14
CA PHE A 64 8.90 4.51 4.22
C PHE A 64 8.52 3.59 3.06
N PHE A 65 9.51 3.13 2.36
CA PHE A 65 9.42 2.20 1.26
C PHE A 65 10.25 0.96 1.58
N PHE A 66 9.66 -0.21 1.44
CA PHE A 66 10.35 -1.48 1.59
C PHE A 66 9.98 -2.40 0.42
N HIS A 67 11.00 -2.86 -0.29
CA HIS A 67 10.90 -3.85 -1.34
C HIS A 67 11.60 -5.13 -0.92
N ASP A 68 10.95 -6.27 -1.09
CA ASP A 68 11.50 -7.61 -0.89
C ASP A 68 11.28 -8.42 -2.17
N GLY A 69 12.39 -8.87 -2.79
CA GLY A 69 12.36 -9.68 -4.01
C GLY A 69 11.84 -11.10 -3.79
N GLU A 70 11.80 -11.57 -2.53
CA GLU A 70 11.44 -12.94 -2.14
C GLU A 70 10.26 -12.97 -1.15
N ALA A 71 9.42 -11.94 -1.11
CA ALA A 71 8.26 -11.89 -0.23
C ALA A 71 7.33 -13.08 -0.48
N ARG A 72 6.87 -13.73 0.59
CA ARG A 72 5.94 -14.86 0.49
C ARG A 72 4.62 -14.39 -0.11
N TYR A 73 4.27 -14.89 -1.30
CA TYR A 73 3.13 -14.42 -2.10
C TYR A 73 3.18 -12.94 -2.50
N GLY A 74 4.34 -12.26 -2.37
CA GLY A 74 4.45 -10.82 -2.55
C GLY A 74 3.74 -10.01 -1.47
N GLU A 75 3.52 -10.59 -0.29
CA GLU A 75 2.75 -10.00 0.81
C GLU A 75 3.60 -9.92 2.08
N PHE A 76 3.26 -8.97 2.95
CA PHE A 76 3.92 -8.70 4.24
C PHE A 76 2.93 -8.93 5.38
N PHE A 77 2.39 -10.15 5.48
CA PHE A 77 1.26 -10.51 6.35
C PHE A 77 1.33 -9.94 7.76
N GLU A 78 2.44 -10.16 8.47
CA GLU A 78 2.58 -9.73 9.86
C GLU A 78 2.64 -8.19 9.95
N LEU A 79 3.30 -7.55 8.99
CA LEU A 79 3.40 -6.09 8.95
C LEU A 79 2.05 -5.47 8.55
N GLU A 80 1.40 -5.98 7.50
CA GLU A 80 0.09 -5.50 7.07
C GLU A 80 -0.95 -5.63 8.20
N ASP A 81 -1.01 -6.77 8.88
CA ASP A 81 -1.91 -6.98 10.02
C ASP A 81 -1.63 -6.01 11.17
N LEU A 82 -0.35 -5.75 11.46
CA LEU A 82 0.04 -4.80 12.49
C LEU A 82 -0.32 -3.37 12.12
N LEU A 83 -0.10 -2.97 10.86
CA LEU A 83 -0.45 -1.64 10.35
C LEU A 83 -1.98 -1.42 10.41
N VAL A 84 -2.78 -2.41 9.98
CA VAL A 84 -4.25 -2.35 10.11
C VAL A 84 -4.67 -2.22 11.57
N LYS A 85 -4.12 -3.05 12.46
CA LYS A 85 -4.41 -3.02 13.91
C LYS A 85 -4.09 -1.66 14.54
N LYS A 86 -3.01 -1.01 14.09
CA LYS A 86 -2.58 0.31 14.57
C LYS A 86 -3.27 1.47 13.86
N GLY A 87 -4.07 1.21 12.84
CA GLY A 87 -4.71 2.25 12.02
C GLY A 87 -3.73 3.05 11.18
N VAL A 88 -2.64 2.43 10.73
CA VAL A 88 -1.62 3.06 9.91
C VAL A 88 -1.97 2.85 8.43
N PRO A 89 -2.11 3.93 7.63
CA PRO A 89 -2.37 3.79 6.20
C PRO A 89 -1.16 3.18 5.48
N PHE A 90 -1.41 2.33 4.49
CA PHE A 90 -0.36 1.77 3.64
C PHE A 90 -0.85 1.44 2.25
N ASP A 91 0.09 1.34 1.32
CA ASP A 91 -0.06 0.76 0.00
C ASP A 91 0.91 -0.41 -0.14
N ARG A 92 0.44 -1.53 -0.65
CA ARG A 92 1.24 -2.70 -0.94
C ARG A 92 1.03 -3.12 -2.39
N GLU A 93 2.12 -3.43 -3.08
CA GLU A 93 2.13 -4.01 -4.41
C GLU A 93 2.83 -5.36 -4.39
N SER A 94 2.26 -6.37 -5.02
CA SER A 94 2.95 -7.62 -5.31
C SER A 94 3.34 -7.70 -6.77
N GLY A 95 4.57 -8.15 -7.03
CA GLY A 95 5.06 -8.36 -8.39
C GLY A 95 4.29 -9.45 -9.13
N MET A 96 4.35 -9.37 -10.44
CA MET A 96 3.77 -10.38 -11.33
C MET A 96 4.69 -11.60 -11.41
N ASP A 97 4.12 -12.79 -11.18
CA ASP A 97 4.71 -14.05 -11.64
C ASP A 97 3.77 -14.70 -12.66
N TRP A 98 4.29 -15.59 -13.48
CA TRP A 98 3.54 -16.34 -14.49
C TRP A 98 2.34 -17.13 -13.95
N ASN A 99 2.26 -17.33 -12.63
CA ASN A 99 1.16 -18.03 -11.93
C ASN A 99 0.21 -17.12 -11.15
N ALA A 100 0.58 -15.85 -10.95
CA ALA A 100 -0.23 -14.90 -10.18
C ALA A 100 -0.17 -13.51 -10.80
N PRO A 101 -1.32 -12.87 -11.00
CA PRO A 101 -1.36 -11.48 -11.45
C PRO A 101 -0.75 -10.58 -10.37
N PRO A 102 -0.24 -9.40 -10.74
CA PRO A 102 0.13 -8.38 -9.77
C PRO A 102 -1.11 -8.00 -8.96
N ALA A 103 -0.91 -7.69 -7.68
CA ALA A 103 -1.99 -7.24 -6.83
C ALA A 103 -1.57 -5.99 -6.04
N ILE A 104 -2.53 -5.09 -5.86
CA ILE A 104 -2.36 -3.89 -5.05
C ILE A 104 -3.32 -4.03 -3.86
N ARG A 105 -2.83 -3.72 -2.65
CA ARG A 105 -3.67 -3.53 -1.46
C ARG A 105 -3.48 -2.13 -0.95
N ILE A 106 -4.61 -1.41 -0.78
CA ILE A 106 -4.64 -0.05 -0.27
C ILE A 106 -5.44 -0.04 1.02
N TYR A 107 -4.82 0.37 2.11
CA TYR A 107 -5.49 0.54 3.40
C TYR A 107 -5.46 2.00 3.86
N ARG A 108 -6.63 2.52 4.23
CA ARG A 108 -6.81 3.86 4.81
C ARG A 108 -7.68 3.76 6.04
N PRO A 109 -7.18 4.19 7.22
CA PRO A 109 -7.98 4.19 8.45
C PRO A 109 -9.11 5.23 8.36
N GLY A 110 -10.21 4.97 9.05
CA GLY A 110 -11.34 5.90 9.16
C GLY A 110 -12.65 5.17 9.43
N PRO A 111 -13.75 5.90 9.70
CA PRO A 111 -15.10 5.36 9.78
C PRO A 111 -15.91 5.61 8.48
N PRO A 112 -16.15 4.64 7.58
CA PRO A 112 -15.56 3.31 7.59
C PRO A 112 -14.10 3.30 7.14
N ALA A 113 -13.32 2.31 7.60
CA ALA A 113 -11.99 2.08 7.04
C ALA A 113 -12.11 1.63 5.59
N PHE A 114 -11.19 2.13 4.75
CA PHE A 114 -11.04 1.67 3.38
C PHE A 114 -9.94 0.60 3.35
N ASP A 115 -10.28 -0.62 2.97
CA ASP A 115 -9.33 -1.73 2.77
C ASP A 115 -9.71 -2.41 1.46
N HIS A 116 -8.92 -2.16 0.43
CA HIS A 116 -9.20 -2.60 -0.92
C HIS A 116 -8.02 -3.39 -1.47
N THR A 117 -8.30 -4.54 -2.04
CA THR A 117 -7.32 -5.35 -2.76
C THR A 117 -7.81 -5.54 -4.19
N ASP A 118 -7.00 -5.15 -5.16
CA ASP A 118 -7.24 -5.38 -6.58
C ASP A 118 -6.11 -6.23 -7.17
N SER A 119 -6.48 -7.15 -8.05
CA SER A 119 -5.58 -8.00 -8.80
C SER A 119 -5.84 -7.82 -10.29
N THR A 120 -5.30 -6.76 -10.85
CA THR A 120 -5.42 -6.48 -12.29
C THR A 120 -4.26 -7.07 -13.07
N PRO A 121 -4.54 -7.84 -14.13
CA PRO A 121 -3.51 -8.65 -14.80
C PRO A 121 -2.46 -7.86 -15.59
N ASP A 122 -2.68 -6.63 -16.02
CA ASP A 122 -1.84 -6.04 -17.08
C ASP A 122 -1.44 -4.57 -16.93
N SER A 123 -1.95 -3.83 -15.98
CA SER A 123 -1.52 -2.44 -15.74
C SER A 123 -2.10 -1.90 -14.44
N TYR A 124 -1.36 -1.02 -13.79
CA TYR A 124 -1.85 -0.18 -12.67
C TYR A 124 -2.89 0.86 -13.10
N ASP A 125 -3.32 0.82 -14.36
CA ASP A 125 -4.37 1.66 -14.87
C ASP A 125 -5.73 1.03 -14.56
N GLU A 126 -6.59 1.79 -13.93
CA GLU A 126 -8.00 1.42 -13.71
C GLU A 126 -8.68 1.20 -15.05
N VAL A 127 -8.88 -0.06 -15.45
CA VAL A 127 -9.40 -0.41 -16.76
C VAL A 127 -10.82 -0.92 -16.66
N VAL A 128 -11.75 -0.20 -17.24
CA VAL A 128 -13.13 -0.68 -17.43
C VAL A 128 -13.27 -1.30 -18.81
N SER A 129 -13.70 -2.55 -18.88
CA SER A 129 -13.87 -3.20 -20.18
C SER A 129 -14.93 -2.49 -21.03
N VAL A 130 -14.68 -2.41 -22.35
CA VAL A 130 -15.65 -1.83 -23.30
C VAL A 130 -17.00 -2.53 -23.23
N SER A 131 -17.02 -3.84 -22.95
CA SER A 131 -18.26 -4.60 -22.75
C SER A 131 -19.05 -4.10 -21.54
N LYS A 132 -18.37 -3.82 -20.42
CA LYS A 132 -19.00 -3.28 -19.21
C LYS A 132 -19.52 -1.86 -19.43
N LEU A 133 -18.76 -1.01 -20.12
CA LEU A 133 -19.24 0.32 -20.50
C LEU A 133 -20.50 0.26 -21.39
N ARG A 134 -20.53 -0.64 -22.37
CA ARG A 134 -21.73 -0.84 -23.22
C ARG A 134 -22.93 -1.35 -22.42
N GLU A 135 -22.72 -2.27 -21.48
CA GLU A 135 -23.76 -2.75 -20.56
C GLU A 135 -24.34 -1.58 -19.75
N LEU A 136 -23.50 -0.75 -19.12
CA LEU A 136 -23.92 0.40 -18.33
C LEU A 136 -24.66 1.45 -19.17
N LEU A 137 -24.22 1.68 -20.41
CA LEU A 137 -24.88 2.58 -21.34
C LEU A 137 -26.22 2.04 -21.86
N ALA A 138 -26.37 0.70 -21.96
CA ALA A 138 -27.59 0.06 -22.41
C ALA A 138 -28.71 0.01 -21.35
N ILE A 139 -28.40 0.34 -20.09
CA ILE A 139 -29.39 0.41 -19.00
C ILE A 139 -30.43 1.52 -19.26
N ASP A 140 -30.17 2.41 -20.24
CA ASP A 140 -31.02 3.56 -20.43
C ASP A 140 -31.25 4.02 -21.87
N ASP A 141 -32.51 4.08 -22.24
CA ASP A 141 -32.99 4.84 -23.41
C ASP A 141 -33.10 6.37 -23.12
N ALA A 142 -32.83 6.83 -21.91
CA ALA A 142 -33.02 8.20 -21.43
C ALA A 142 -31.76 8.78 -20.75
N GLY A 143 -30.61 8.81 -21.41
CA GLY A 143 -29.33 9.51 -21.15
C GLY A 143 -28.93 9.95 -19.72
N GLU A 144 -29.88 10.28 -18.90
CA GLU A 144 -29.65 10.78 -17.52
C GLU A 144 -29.34 9.64 -16.53
N TYR A 145 -29.90 8.48 -16.74
CA TYR A 145 -29.69 7.28 -15.90
C TYR A 145 -28.35 6.58 -16.20
N ALA A 146 -27.92 6.57 -17.47
CA ALA A 146 -26.65 5.97 -17.85
C ALA A 146 -25.47 6.66 -17.16
N ALA A 147 -25.48 7.99 -17.10
CA ALA A 147 -24.43 8.75 -16.40
C ALA A 147 -24.42 8.43 -14.89
N SER A 148 -25.58 8.27 -14.27
CA SER A 148 -25.70 7.91 -12.86
C SER A 148 -25.25 6.47 -12.60
N ALA A 149 -25.55 5.54 -13.52
CA ALA A 149 -25.12 4.14 -13.44
C ALA A 149 -23.59 4.01 -13.59
N ILE A 150 -23.00 4.76 -14.54
CA ILE A 150 -21.54 4.82 -14.71
C ILE A 150 -20.87 5.41 -13.48
N ARG A 151 -21.37 6.53 -12.96
CA ARG A 151 -20.83 7.15 -11.75
C ARG A 151 -20.87 6.19 -10.56
N ARG A 152 -22.02 5.56 -10.30
CA ARG A 152 -22.16 4.58 -9.24
C ARG A 152 -21.19 3.41 -9.43
N PHE A 153 -21.05 2.89 -10.64
CA PHE A 153 -20.11 1.81 -10.95
C PHE A 153 -18.67 2.25 -10.66
N LEU A 154 -18.27 3.48 -11.06
CA LEU A 154 -16.94 4.01 -10.78
C LEU A 154 -16.71 4.18 -9.26
N ASP A 155 -17.69 4.75 -8.55
CA ASP A 155 -17.59 4.94 -7.09
C ASP A 155 -17.50 3.60 -6.33
N GLU A 156 -18.17 2.53 -6.82
CA GLU A 156 -18.16 1.21 -6.22
C GLU A 156 -16.90 0.39 -6.59
N SER A 157 -16.44 0.50 -7.84
CA SER A 157 -15.32 -0.29 -8.36
C SER A 157 -13.97 0.38 -8.19
N PHE A 158 -13.95 1.71 -8.22
CA PHE A 158 -12.74 2.54 -8.10
C PHE A 158 -12.97 3.64 -7.05
N PRO A 159 -13.21 3.28 -5.80
CA PRO A 159 -13.48 4.26 -4.76
C PRO A 159 -12.27 5.19 -4.58
N SER A 160 -12.52 6.49 -4.50
CA SER A 160 -11.47 7.45 -4.22
C SER A 160 -10.92 7.24 -2.81
N TYR A 161 -9.62 7.24 -2.66
CA TYR A 161 -8.93 7.13 -1.38
C TYR A 161 -7.95 8.29 -1.19
N ARG A 162 -7.63 8.55 0.05
CA ARG A 162 -6.71 9.61 0.42
C ARG A 162 -5.26 9.18 0.11
N PRO A 163 -4.44 9.99 -0.61
CA PRO A 163 -3.03 9.68 -0.86
C PRO A 163 -2.21 9.50 0.42
N LEU A 164 -1.20 8.64 0.42
CA LEU A 164 -0.29 8.45 1.58
C LEU A 164 0.42 9.73 1.98
N ALA A 165 0.80 10.57 1.02
CA ALA A 165 1.47 11.85 1.25
C ALA A 165 0.69 12.79 2.17
N ASP A 166 -0.65 12.72 2.15
CA ASP A 166 -1.50 13.54 3.01
C ASP A 166 -1.38 13.16 4.50
N TYR A 167 -1.01 11.91 4.79
CA TYR A 167 -0.80 11.43 6.15
C TYR A 167 0.59 11.78 6.71
N VAL A 168 1.55 12.13 5.84
CA VAL A 168 2.87 12.60 6.27
C VAL A 168 2.78 13.98 6.93
N SER A 169 1.99 14.89 6.32
CA SER A 169 1.91 16.29 6.73
C SER A 169 0.97 16.55 7.91
N GLU A 170 0.14 15.60 8.31
CA GLU A 170 -0.67 15.75 9.53
C GLU A 170 0.25 15.70 10.75
N ALA A 171 0.62 16.87 11.24
CA ALA A 171 1.22 17.01 12.56
C ALA A 171 0.26 16.44 13.61
N ASP A 172 0.81 15.73 14.59
CA ASP A 172 0.11 15.12 15.70
C ASP A 172 -0.94 16.04 16.33
N HIS A 173 -2.16 15.93 15.88
CA HIS A 173 -3.33 16.49 16.54
C HIS A 173 -4.08 15.34 17.23
N ALA A 174 -3.41 14.74 18.23
CA ALA A 174 -4.03 13.82 19.18
C ALA A 174 -3.91 14.40 20.60
#